data_cc3e8213253c443f15b68ed6a41d542a
#
_entry.id   cc3e8213253c443f15b68ed6a41d542a
#
_cell.length_a   1.000
_cell.length_b   1.000
_cell.length_c   1.000
_cell.angle_alpha   90.00
_cell.angle_beta   90.00
_cell.angle_gamma   90.00
#
_symmetry.space_group_name_H-M   'P 1'
#
loop_
_entity.id
_entity.type
_entity.pdbx_description
1 polymer ?
#
loop_
_entity_poly.entity_id
_entity_poly.type
_entity_poly.pdbx_seq_one_letter_code
_entity_poly.pdbx_strand_id
1 'polypeptide(L)'
;SGASWTEEARGTNAIGTALVEGAPLRVQGGEHFLEANGFLTCAASPIFSPQGQLLGVLDISGDQRQSPSHTLGLVTTAARMIENRWILSRHQRDWRLHFPTQAERVGSAAEGILALSPDGTVLGGNRTAMQAFNIAAADWGSLLWSDISPQPLTQLLAQGGHPSETVQTVPLHSGRTVFARLVLSNKELLIRSGRALRPHLAQTPVPQAAPVDALAQLD
;
A
#
# COMPACT_ATOMS: atom_id res chain seq x y z
N SER A 1 13.44 21.34 -8.58
CA SER A 1 12.33 20.58 -9.17
C SER A 1 12.06 21.11 -10.59
N GLY A 2 11.50 20.27 -11.48
CA GLY A 2 11.23 20.65 -12.86
C GLY A 2 12.15 19.99 -13.90
N ALA A 3 13.09 19.14 -13.49
CA ALA A 3 13.87 18.34 -14.43
C ALA A 3 12.99 17.22 -15.02
N SER A 4 13.05 17.05 -16.36
CA SER A 4 12.40 15.93 -17.04
C SER A 4 13.33 14.71 -17.04
N TRP A 5 12.78 13.57 -16.66
CA TRP A 5 13.46 12.26 -16.67
C TRP A 5 12.77 11.24 -17.59
N THR A 6 11.92 11.72 -18.52
CA THR A 6 11.33 10.86 -19.54
C THR A 6 12.42 10.32 -20.47
N GLU A 7 12.20 9.14 -21.04
CA GLU A 7 13.16 8.56 -22.01
C GLU A 7 13.33 9.43 -23.25
N GLU A 8 12.29 10.15 -23.68
CA GLU A 8 12.40 11.12 -24.77
C GLU A 8 13.41 12.24 -24.48
N ALA A 9 13.48 12.70 -23.21
CA ALA A 9 14.33 13.82 -22.82
C ALA A 9 15.74 13.39 -22.41
N ARG A 10 15.92 12.18 -21.89
CA ARG A 10 17.17 11.74 -21.24
C ARG A 10 17.67 10.38 -21.72
N GLY A 11 16.97 9.73 -22.66
CA GLY A 11 17.25 8.35 -23.06
C GLY A 11 17.04 7.38 -21.91
N THR A 12 17.56 6.17 -22.04
CA THR A 12 17.45 5.11 -21.02
C THR A 12 17.97 5.58 -19.68
N ASN A 13 17.09 5.60 -18.68
CA ASN A 13 17.36 5.91 -17.28
C ASN A 13 16.35 5.19 -16.39
N ALA A 14 16.69 4.94 -15.12
CA ALA A 14 15.85 4.12 -14.25
C ALA A 14 14.44 4.70 -14.04
N ILE A 15 14.29 6.02 -13.90
CA ILE A 15 12.99 6.67 -13.68
C ILE A 15 12.12 6.55 -14.94
N GLY A 16 12.63 6.96 -16.10
CA GLY A 16 11.89 6.92 -17.36
C GLY A 16 11.47 5.51 -17.73
N THR A 17 12.41 4.56 -17.67
CA THR A 17 12.15 3.17 -17.99
C THR A 17 11.16 2.53 -17.00
N ALA A 18 11.25 2.83 -15.68
CA ALA A 18 10.29 2.33 -14.69
C ALA A 18 8.86 2.87 -14.91
N LEU A 19 8.73 4.10 -15.43
CA LEU A 19 7.44 4.67 -15.80
C LEU A 19 6.82 3.95 -17.01
N VAL A 20 7.62 3.65 -18.03
CA VAL A 20 7.16 2.97 -19.25
C VAL A 20 6.82 1.51 -18.97
N GLU A 21 7.72 0.79 -18.31
CA GLU A 21 7.55 -0.64 -18.03
C GLU A 21 6.54 -0.94 -16.91
N GLY A 22 6.23 0.05 -16.06
CA GLY A 22 5.37 -0.16 -14.89
C GLY A 22 5.96 -1.17 -13.89
N ALA A 23 7.27 -1.42 -13.91
CA ALA A 23 7.96 -2.43 -13.15
C ALA A 23 9.21 -1.89 -12.46
N PRO A 24 9.60 -2.45 -11.29
CA PRO A 24 10.88 -2.11 -10.67
C PRO A 24 12.05 -2.57 -11.53
N LEU A 25 13.04 -1.71 -11.69
CA LEU A 25 14.24 -2.03 -12.44
C LEU A 25 15.47 -1.28 -11.94
N ARG A 26 16.63 -1.69 -12.41
CA ARG A 26 17.92 -1.06 -12.16
C ARG A 26 18.57 -0.73 -13.50
N VAL A 27 19.17 0.45 -13.57
CA VAL A 27 20.05 0.89 -14.67
C VAL A 27 21.44 1.17 -14.09
N GLN A 28 22.47 0.54 -14.62
CA GLN A 28 23.81 0.57 -14.05
C GLN A 28 24.86 1.03 -15.08
N GLY A 29 25.67 2.02 -14.71
CA GLY A 29 26.85 2.41 -15.48
C GLY A 29 26.53 2.74 -16.93
N GLY A 30 27.15 2.01 -17.85
CA GLY A 30 26.97 2.19 -19.29
C GLY A 30 25.60 1.78 -19.87
N GLU A 31 24.67 1.28 -19.06
CA GLU A 31 23.29 1.08 -19.47
C GLU A 31 22.52 2.42 -19.57
N HIS A 32 23.03 3.48 -18.93
CA HIS A 32 22.46 4.81 -19.09
C HIS A 32 22.77 5.34 -20.50
N PHE A 33 21.77 5.91 -21.16
CA PHE A 33 21.96 6.54 -22.48
C PHE A 33 22.93 7.72 -22.44
N LEU A 34 22.87 8.53 -21.39
CA LEU A 34 23.77 9.66 -21.22
C LEU A 34 25.09 9.18 -20.59
N GLU A 35 26.21 9.31 -21.30
CA GLU A 35 27.56 8.96 -20.80
C GLU A 35 27.89 9.67 -19.47
N ALA A 36 27.39 10.90 -19.28
CA ALA A 36 27.54 11.63 -18.03
C ALA A 36 26.98 10.93 -16.81
N ASN A 37 26.06 9.97 -16.98
CA ASN A 37 25.46 9.15 -15.94
C ASN A 37 26.15 7.78 -15.78
N GLY A 38 27.18 7.49 -16.60
CA GLY A 38 27.86 6.22 -16.62
C GLY A 38 28.58 5.81 -15.32
N PHE A 39 28.67 6.72 -14.35
CA PHE A 39 29.21 6.41 -13.01
C PHE A 39 28.12 6.03 -12.01
N LEU A 40 26.82 6.13 -12.38
CA LEU A 40 25.71 5.88 -11.51
C LEU A 40 25.20 4.44 -11.59
N THR A 41 24.63 3.97 -10.49
CA THR A 41 23.65 2.91 -10.45
C THR A 41 22.36 3.48 -9.88
N CYS A 42 21.27 3.35 -10.63
CA CYS A 42 19.95 3.85 -10.28
C CYS A 42 18.99 2.66 -10.15
N ALA A 43 18.24 2.60 -9.07
CA ALA A 43 17.19 1.60 -8.86
C ALA A 43 15.87 2.32 -8.67
N ALA A 44 14.89 2.03 -9.50
CA ALA A 44 13.60 2.69 -9.51
C ALA A 44 12.45 1.69 -9.36
N SER A 45 11.39 2.09 -8.66
CA SER A 45 10.16 1.32 -8.53
C SER A 45 8.96 2.25 -8.71
N PRO A 46 8.02 1.92 -9.61
CA PRO A 46 6.80 2.68 -9.76
C PRO A 46 5.90 2.51 -8.54
N ILE A 47 5.10 3.55 -8.25
CA ILE A 47 4.11 3.62 -7.18
C ILE A 47 2.74 3.73 -7.82
N PHE A 48 1.79 2.88 -7.42
CA PHE A 48 0.44 2.85 -7.96
C PHE A 48 -0.60 3.25 -6.90
N SER A 49 -1.69 3.85 -7.38
CA SER A 49 -2.90 4.08 -6.56
C SER A 49 -3.61 2.75 -6.26
N PRO A 50 -4.55 2.74 -5.30
CA PRO A 50 -5.42 1.58 -5.06
C PRO A 50 -6.28 1.16 -6.27
N GLN A 51 -6.41 2.01 -7.28
CA GLN A 51 -7.10 1.73 -8.54
C GLN A 51 -6.13 1.38 -9.68
N GLY A 52 -4.85 1.12 -9.38
CA GLY A 52 -3.84 0.72 -10.35
C GLY A 52 -3.32 1.85 -11.24
N GLN A 53 -3.61 3.12 -10.93
CA GLN A 53 -3.06 4.25 -11.67
C GLN A 53 -1.63 4.51 -11.26
N LEU A 54 -0.74 4.69 -12.22
CA LEU A 54 0.65 5.07 -11.95
C LEU A 54 0.70 6.51 -11.41
N LEU A 55 1.25 6.68 -10.21
CA LEU A 55 1.32 7.97 -9.51
C LEU A 55 2.70 8.61 -9.58
N GLY A 56 3.73 7.79 -9.70
CA GLY A 56 5.10 8.25 -9.74
C GLY A 56 6.09 7.11 -9.60
N VAL A 57 7.35 7.47 -9.38
CA VAL A 57 8.46 6.53 -9.22
C VAL A 57 9.26 6.90 -7.99
N LEU A 58 9.62 5.91 -7.19
CA LEU A 58 10.65 6.03 -6.15
C LEU A 58 11.98 5.59 -6.76
N ASP A 59 13.00 6.45 -6.67
CA ASP A 59 14.34 6.20 -7.18
C ASP A 59 15.40 6.33 -6.10
N ILE A 60 16.39 5.46 -6.16
CA ILE A 60 17.63 5.54 -5.38
C ILE A 60 18.80 5.48 -6.36
N SER A 61 19.56 6.56 -6.42
CA SER A 61 20.75 6.70 -7.26
C SER A 61 22.01 6.80 -6.42
N GLY A 62 23.07 6.16 -6.85
CA GLY A 62 24.37 6.20 -6.16
C GLY A 62 25.54 5.87 -7.10
N ASP A 63 26.78 6.04 -6.62
CA ASP A 63 27.98 5.64 -7.34
C ASP A 63 27.98 4.12 -7.54
N GLN A 64 28.14 3.67 -8.79
CA GLN A 64 28.13 2.25 -9.14
C GLN A 64 29.17 1.42 -8.38
N ARG A 65 30.29 2.04 -7.97
CA ARG A 65 31.35 1.37 -7.20
C ARG A 65 30.97 1.07 -5.75
N GLN A 66 29.96 1.78 -5.23
CA GLN A 66 29.50 1.70 -3.85
C GLN A 66 28.04 1.22 -3.75
N SER A 67 27.40 0.90 -4.88
CA SER A 67 25.99 0.55 -4.89
C SER A 67 25.77 -0.88 -4.36
N PRO A 68 25.03 -1.04 -3.26
CA PRO A 68 24.71 -2.37 -2.73
C PRO A 68 23.82 -3.15 -3.69
N SER A 69 24.06 -4.47 -3.82
CA SER A 69 23.28 -5.37 -4.68
C SER A 69 21.78 -5.43 -4.31
N HIS A 70 21.42 -5.08 -3.07
CA HIS A 70 20.05 -5.14 -2.55
C HIS A 70 19.25 -3.84 -2.73
N THR A 71 19.82 -2.80 -3.36
CA THR A 71 19.17 -1.49 -3.54
C THR A 71 17.82 -1.61 -4.28
N LEU A 72 17.74 -2.46 -5.32
CA LEU A 72 16.48 -2.70 -6.02
C LEU A 72 15.40 -3.33 -5.11
N GLY A 73 15.79 -4.26 -4.25
CA GLY A 73 14.89 -4.84 -3.25
C GLY A 73 14.39 -3.81 -2.25
N LEU A 74 15.27 -2.91 -1.81
CA LEU A 74 14.94 -1.84 -0.87
C LEU A 74 13.93 -0.86 -1.48
N VAL A 75 14.20 -0.33 -2.68
CA VAL A 75 13.30 0.64 -3.34
C VAL A 75 11.95 0.01 -3.68
N THR A 76 11.94 -1.26 -4.10
CA THR A 76 10.70 -2.01 -4.37
C THR A 76 9.87 -2.19 -3.10
N THR A 77 10.51 -2.55 -1.99
CA THR A 77 9.84 -2.72 -0.69
C THR A 77 9.27 -1.38 -0.20
N ALA A 78 10.05 -0.30 -0.28
CA ALA A 78 9.60 1.02 0.12
C ALA A 78 8.40 1.52 -0.73
N ALA A 79 8.42 1.31 -2.05
CA ALA A 79 7.29 1.63 -2.92
C ALA A 79 6.01 0.86 -2.50
N ARG A 80 6.11 -0.45 -2.23
CA ARG A 80 4.99 -1.26 -1.73
C ARG A 80 4.47 -0.78 -0.38
N MET A 81 5.35 -0.35 0.53
CA MET A 81 4.93 0.20 1.82
C MET A 81 4.13 1.49 1.64
N ILE A 82 4.51 2.35 0.68
CA ILE A 82 3.76 3.57 0.32
C ILE A 82 2.37 3.18 -0.22
N GLU A 83 2.28 2.25 -1.16
CA GLU A 83 1.02 1.75 -1.71
C GLU A 83 0.12 1.17 -0.62
N ASN A 84 0.66 0.31 0.26
CA ASN A 84 -0.07 -0.29 1.38
C ASN A 84 -0.57 0.79 2.36
N ARG A 85 0.27 1.77 2.68
CA ARG A 85 -0.14 2.88 3.55
C ARG A 85 -1.27 3.69 2.92
N TRP A 86 -1.20 3.90 1.62
CA TRP A 86 -2.22 4.66 0.90
C TRP A 86 -3.58 3.94 0.91
N ILE A 87 -3.63 2.66 0.52
CA ILE A 87 -4.89 1.91 0.53
C ILE A 87 -5.48 1.83 1.94
N LEU A 88 -4.66 1.61 2.97
CA LEU A 88 -5.11 1.58 4.36
C LEU A 88 -5.70 2.92 4.81
N SER A 89 -5.09 4.05 4.43
CA SER A 89 -5.58 5.38 4.80
C SER A 89 -6.86 5.76 4.06
N ARG A 90 -6.96 5.41 2.76
CA ARG A 90 -8.11 5.74 1.93
C ARG A 90 -9.35 4.92 2.31
N HIS A 91 -9.14 3.67 2.66
CA HIS A 91 -10.20 2.69 2.92
C HIS A 91 -10.33 2.34 4.42
N GLN A 92 -10.11 3.32 5.31
CA GLN A 92 -10.22 3.10 6.77
C GLN A 92 -11.63 2.71 7.23
N ARG A 93 -12.65 3.13 6.47
CA ARG A 93 -14.07 2.89 6.77
C ARG A 93 -14.64 1.70 6.02
N ASP A 94 -13.87 1.12 5.12
CA ASP A 94 -14.26 -0.02 4.30
C ASP A 94 -13.73 -1.33 4.89
N TRP A 95 -14.27 -2.44 4.45
CA TRP A 95 -13.74 -3.75 4.79
C TRP A 95 -12.43 -3.97 4.04
N ARG A 96 -11.45 -4.57 4.71
CA ARG A 96 -10.16 -4.84 4.11
C ARG A 96 -9.81 -6.30 4.27
N LEU A 97 -9.61 -6.96 3.15
CA LEU A 97 -9.12 -8.32 3.11
C LEU A 97 -7.60 -8.28 2.97
N HIS A 98 -6.89 -8.72 4.01
CA HIS A 98 -5.45 -8.88 4.02
C HIS A 98 -5.12 -10.33 3.71
N PHE A 99 -4.28 -10.58 2.74
CA PHE A 99 -3.86 -11.93 2.41
C PHE A 99 -2.35 -11.97 2.17
N PRO A 100 -1.62 -12.73 2.98
CA PRO A 100 -0.21 -12.95 2.78
C PRO A 100 0.00 -13.84 1.54
N THR A 101 1.07 -13.58 0.83
CA THR A 101 1.53 -14.50 -0.23
C THR A 101 2.04 -15.82 0.34
N GLN A 102 2.33 -15.84 1.65
CA GLN A 102 2.68 -17.02 2.46
C GLN A 102 2.02 -16.86 3.84
N ALA A 103 1.51 -17.95 4.43
CA ALA A 103 0.70 -17.93 5.66
C ALA A 103 1.35 -17.17 6.85
N GLU A 104 2.67 -17.09 6.90
CA GLU A 104 3.45 -16.48 7.99
C GLU A 104 3.71 -14.98 7.82
N ARG A 105 3.22 -14.35 6.72
CA ARG A 105 3.58 -12.97 6.34
C ARG A 105 2.44 -11.96 6.37
N VAL A 106 1.45 -12.17 7.24
CA VAL A 106 0.42 -11.14 7.50
C VAL A 106 1.08 -9.89 8.10
N GLY A 107 0.83 -8.71 7.50
CA GLY A 107 1.44 -7.45 7.92
C GLY A 107 2.77 -7.12 7.26
N SER A 108 3.26 -7.96 6.34
CA SER A 108 4.49 -7.66 5.58
C SER A 108 4.22 -6.67 4.43
N ALA A 109 5.28 -5.99 3.95
CA ALA A 109 5.18 -5.13 2.77
C ALA A 109 4.73 -5.87 1.50
N ALA A 110 4.83 -7.20 1.49
CA ALA A 110 4.46 -8.07 0.37
C ALA A 110 3.02 -8.60 0.46
N GLU A 111 2.27 -8.28 1.54
CA GLU A 111 0.88 -8.72 1.65
C GLU A 111 -0.02 -8.09 0.58
N GLY A 112 -1.01 -8.84 0.12
CA GLY A 112 -2.09 -8.30 -0.69
C GLY A 112 -3.15 -7.66 0.20
N ILE A 113 -3.66 -6.50 -0.21
CA ILE A 113 -4.74 -5.79 0.46
C ILE A 113 -5.81 -5.48 -0.57
N LEU A 114 -7.03 -5.93 -0.30
CA LEU A 114 -8.22 -5.65 -1.10
C LEU A 114 -9.23 -4.90 -0.24
N ALA A 115 -9.70 -3.75 -0.71
CA ALA A 115 -10.76 -2.98 -0.07
C ALA A 115 -12.12 -3.36 -0.66
N LEU A 116 -13.09 -3.62 0.20
CA LEU A 116 -14.42 -4.08 -0.14
C LEU A 116 -15.47 -3.22 0.56
N SER A 117 -16.57 -2.96 -0.12
CA SER A 117 -17.79 -2.45 0.51
C SER A 117 -18.55 -3.59 1.20
N PRO A 118 -19.50 -3.28 2.11
CA PRO A 118 -20.30 -4.29 2.79
C PRO A 118 -21.15 -5.16 1.87
N ASP A 119 -21.53 -4.66 0.69
CA ASP A 119 -22.26 -5.39 -0.35
C ASP A 119 -21.36 -6.26 -1.23
N GLY A 120 -20.04 -6.21 -1.02
CA GLY A 120 -19.07 -7.05 -1.72
C GLY A 120 -18.45 -6.39 -2.96
N THR A 121 -18.74 -5.13 -3.24
CA THR A 121 -18.08 -4.43 -4.35
C THR A 121 -16.60 -4.21 -4.04
N VAL A 122 -15.72 -4.47 -4.99
CA VAL A 122 -14.28 -4.26 -4.89
C VAL A 122 -13.96 -2.79 -5.15
N LEU A 123 -13.48 -2.09 -4.11
CA LEU A 123 -13.23 -0.65 -4.14
C LEU A 123 -11.80 -0.27 -4.52
N GLY A 124 -10.86 -1.18 -4.30
CA GLY A 124 -9.46 -0.96 -4.58
C GLY A 124 -8.58 -2.09 -4.06
N GLY A 125 -7.34 -2.13 -4.53
CA GLY A 125 -6.35 -3.11 -4.09
C GLY A 125 -4.94 -2.60 -4.28
N ASN A 126 -3.97 -3.16 -3.54
CA ASN A 126 -2.57 -2.93 -3.84
C ASN A 126 -2.13 -3.84 -5.01
N ARG A 127 -0.94 -3.61 -5.53
CA ARG A 127 -0.39 -4.37 -6.65
C ARG A 127 -0.40 -5.89 -6.41
N THR A 128 -0.09 -6.33 -5.19
CA THR A 128 -0.13 -7.76 -4.83
C THR A 128 -1.55 -8.33 -4.97
N ALA A 129 -2.57 -7.58 -4.55
CA ALA A 129 -3.96 -7.98 -4.72
C ALA A 129 -4.38 -8.03 -6.19
N MET A 130 -4.03 -7.00 -6.97
CA MET A 130 -4.34 -6.95 -8.40
C MET A 130 -3.75 -8.16 -9.13
N GLN A 131 -2.48 -8.48 -8.88
CA GLN A 131 -1.82 -9.64 -9.49
C GLN A 131 -2.39 -10.98 -9.01
N ALA A 132 -2.65 -11.12 -7.71
CA ALA A 132 -3.15 -12.37 -7.14
C ALA A 132 -4.54 -12.75 -7.66
N PHE A 133 -5.40 -11.76 -7.86
CA PHE A 133 -6.78 -11.93 -8.31
C PHE A 133 -6.99 -11.59 -9.79
N ASN A 134 -5.92 -11.26 -10.51
CA ASN A 134 -5.96 -10.87 -11.93
C ASN A 134 -6.94 -9.72 -12.22
N ILE A 135 -6.91 -8.68 -11.37
CA ILE A 135 -7.78 -7.51 -11.47
C ILE A 135 -7.12 -6.48 -12.40
N ALA A 136 -7.82 -6.08 -13.44
CA ALA A 136 -7.41 -5.00 -14.32
C ALA A 136 -7.92 -3.63 -13.83
N ALA A 137 -7.30 -2.56 -14.29
CA ALA A 137 -7.71 -1.20 -13.90
C ALA A 137 -9.15 -0.84 -14.33
N ALA A 138 -9.68 -1.51 -15.36
CA ALA A 138 -11.04 -1.32 -15.83
C ALA A 138 -12.12 -1.99 -14.96
N ASP A 139 -11.73 -2.91 -14.07
CA ASP A 139 -12.66 -3.71 -13.27
C ASP A 139 -13.16 -2.98 -12.01
N TRP A 140 -12.52 -1.87 -11.63
CA TRP A 140 -12.86 -1.14 -10.42
C TRP A 140 -14.27 -0.58 -10.44
N GLY A 141 -14.99 -0.83 -9.35
CA GLY A 141 -16.37 -0.36 -9.15
C GLY A 141 -17.45 -1.25 -9.78
N SER A 142 -17.06 -2.22 -10.65
CA SER A 142 -17.98 -3.23 -11.21
C SER A 142 -17.70 -4.64 -10.70
N LEU A 143 -16.47 -4.94 -10.29
CA LEU A 143 -16.06 -6.24 -9.79
C LEU A 143 -16.65 -6.49 -8.41
N LEU A 144 -17.25 -7.66 -8.23
CA LEU A 144 -17.80 -8.12 -6.96
C LEU A 144 -16.90 -9.19 -6.34
N TRP A 145 -16.94 -9.33 -5.04
CA TRP A 145 -16.29 -10.43 -4.34
C TRP A 145 -16.72 -11.80 -4.85
N SER A 146 -18.00 -11.94 -5.21
CA SER A 146 -18.57 -13.16 -5.80
C SER A 146 -17.92 -13.55 -7.14
N ASP A 147 -17.29 -12.63 -7.84
CA ASP A 147 -16.56 -12.91 -9.09
C ASP A 147 -15.16 -13.46 -8.82
N ILE A 148 -14.63 -13.22 -7.62
CA ILE A 148 -13.29 -13.66 -7.18
C ILE A 148 -13.36 -14.99 -6.45
N SER A 149 -14.35 -15.17 -5.54
CA SER A 149 -14.45 -16.31 -4.65
C SER A 149 -15.88 -16.86 -4.60
N PRO A 150 -16.04 -18.19 -4.61
CA PRO A 150 -17.33 -18.83 -4.38
C PRO A 150 -17.79 -18.70 -2.92
N GLN A 151 -16.90 -18.33 -2.00
CA GLN A 151 -17.21 -18.18 -0.58
C GLN A 151 -17.83 -16.80 -0.30
N PRO A 152 -19.08 -16.74 0.21
CA PRO A 152 -19.71 -15.46 0.54
C PRO A 152 -18.94 -14.69 1.63
N LEU A 153 -18.91 -13.36 1.53
CA LEU A 153 -18.29 -12.50 2.56
C LEU A 153 -18.90 -12.72 3.96
N THR A 154 -20.19 -13.03 4.03
CA THR A 154 -20.89 -13.33 5.29
C THR A 154 -20.30 -14.56 6.00
N GLN A 155 -19.82 -15.54 5.25
CA GLN A 155 -19.16 -16.72 5.81
C GLN A 155 -17.79 -16.36 6.39
N LEU A 156 -17.02 -15.48 5.73
CA LEU A 156 -15.76 -14.96 6.28
C LEU A 156 -15.97 -14.20 7.59
N LEU A 157 -17.12 -13.53 7.72
CA LEU A 157 -17.49 -12.83 8.95
C LEU A 157 -17.92 -13.79 10.07
N ALA A 158 -18.55 -14.92 9.73
CA ALA A 158 -19.10 -15.85 10.70
C ALA A 158 -18.03 -16.77 11.32
N GLN A 159 -16.99 -17.09 10.57
CA GLN A 159 -15.94 -18.04 10.99
C GLN A 159 -14.88 -17.41 11.92
N GLY A 160 -14.83 -16.10 12.07
CA GLY A 160 -13.88 -15.41 12.93
C GLY A 160 -14.51 -14.93 14.23
N GLY A 161 -14.02 -15.39 15.39
CA GLY A 161 -14.45 -14.90 16.70
C GLY A 161 -14.21 -13.39 16.85
N HIS A 162 -13.00 -12.92 16.63
CA HIS A 162 -12.63 -11.51 16.41
C HIS A 162 -12.15 -11.39 14.96
N PRO A 163 -12.91 -10.74 14.04
CA PRO A 163 -12.60 -10.73 12.61
C PRO A 163 -11.20 -10.23 12.26
N SER A 164 -10.58 -9.46 13.16
CA SER A 164 -9.25 -8.86 12.95
C SER A 164 -8.06 -9.77 13.26
N GLU A 165 -8.28 -10.96 13.84
CA GLU A 165 -7.18 -11.81 14.32
C GLU A 165 -7.10 -13.16 13.65
N THR A 166 -8.20 -13.64 13.05
CA THR A 166 -8.25 -14.99 12.49
C THR A 166 -7.92 -14.99 11.01
N VAL A 167 -6.87 -15.73 10.64
CA VAL A 167 -6.54 -16.04 9.25
C VAL A 167 -7.40 -17.24 8.81
N GLN A 168 -8.08 -17.11 7.69
CA GLN A 168 -8.97 -18.11 7.12
C GLN A 168 -8.47 -18.53 5.74
N THR A 169 -8.84 -19.75 5.35
CA THR A 169 -8.58 -20.26 4.02
C THR A 169 -9.73 -19.87 3.09
N VAL A 170 -9.43 -19.19 2.00
CA VAL A 170 -10.41 -18.67 1.04
C VAL A 170 -10.18 -19.29 -0.32
N PRO A 171 -11.13 -20.10 -0.84
CA PRO A 171 -11.07 -20.61 -2.19
C PRO A 171 -11.36 -19.51 -3.21
N LEU A 172 -10.69 -19.57 -4.36
CA LEU A 172 -10.92 -18.67 -5.49
C LEU A 172 -11.53 -19.43 -6.67
N HIS A 173 -12.25 -18.74 -7.54
CA HIS A 173 -12.78 -19.33 -8.78
C HIS A 173 -11.68 -19.82 -9.72
N SER A 174 -10.46 -19.29 -9.60
CA SER A 174 -9.28 -19.78 -10.31
C SER A 174 -8.79 -21.17 -9.88
N GLY A 175 -9.46 -21.81 -8.90
CA GLY A 175 -9.03 -23.08 -8.31
C GLY A 175 -7.89 -22.94 -7.27
N ARG A 176 -7.35 -21.73 -7.09
CA ARG A 176 -6.35 -21.43 -6.06
C ARG A 176 -7.03 -21.18 -4.72
N THR A 177 -6.26 -21.30 -3.66
CA THR A 177 -6.69 -20.98 -2.31
C THR A 177 -5.72 -19.95 -1.73
N VAL A 178 -6.24 -18.94 -1.05
CA VAL A 178 -5.46 -17.94 -0.33
C VAL A 178 -5.75 -17.97 1.15
N PHE A 179 -4.77 -17.63 1.97
CA PHE A 179 -5.00 -17.34 3.38
C PHE A 179 -5.38 -15.88 3.49
N ALA A 180 -6.47 -15.56 4.17
CA ALA A 180 -6.93 -14.20 4.26
C ALA A 180 -7.43 -13.86 5.67
N ARG A 181 -7.29 -12.58 6.02
CA ARG A 181 -7.83 -11.98 7.23
C ARG A 181 -8.71 -10.80 6.85
N LEU A 182 -9.98 -10.85 7.25
CA LEU A 182 -10.91 -9.75 7.03
C LEU A 182 -10.82 -8.75 8.20
N VAL A 183 -10.54 -7.50 7.90
CA VAL A 183 -10.54 -6.39 8.87
C VAL A 183 -11.74 -5.50 8.58
N LEU A 184 -12.65 -5.40 9.54
CA LEU A 184 -13.83 -4.55 9.45
C LEU A 184 -13.51 -3.09 9.74
N SER A 185 -14.40 -2.18 9.34
CA SER A 185 -14.33 -0.78 9.76
C SER A 185 -14.51 -0.65 11.28
N ASN A 186 -13.88 0.37 11.88
CA ASN A 186 -14.03 0.62 13.32
C ASN A 186 -15.50 0.80 13.75
N LYS A 187 -16.35 1.32 12.86
CA LYS A 187 -17.78 1.51 13.13
C LYS A 187 -18.52 0.18 13.29
N GLU A 188 -18.21 -0.79 12.45
CA GLU A 188 -18.86 -2.11 12.47
C GLU A 188 -18.35 -2.98 13.61
N LEU A 189 -17.07 -2.85 13.98
CA LEU A 189 -16.51 -3.47 15.17
C LEU A 189 -17.24 -3.00 16.44
N LEU A 190 -17.56 -1.70 16.54
CA LEU A 190 -18.33 -1.15 17.67
C LEU A 190 -19.76 -1.67 17.72
N ILE A 191 -20.43 -1.80 16.58
CA ILE A 191 -21.80 -2.35 16.51
C ILE A 191 -21.81 -3.82 16.92
N ARG A 192 -20.85 -4.63 16.43
CA ARG A 192 -20.76 -6.06 16.74
C ARG A 192 -20.36 -6.34 18.20
N SER A 193 -19.53 -5.49 18.79
CA SER A 193 -19.12 -5.65 20.20
C SER A 193 -20.19 -5.25 21.22
N GLY A 194 -21.38 -4.79 20.78
CA GLY A 194 -22.46 -4.37 21.66
C GLY A 194 -22.13 -3.16 22.53
N ARG A 195 -21.00 -2.52 22.29
CA ARG A 195 -20.63 -1.28 22.99
C ARG A 195 -21.42 -0.12 22.38
N ALA A 196 -22.52 0.23 23.03
CA ALA A 196 -23.17 1.51 22.79
C ALA A 196 -22.11 2.62 22.86
N LEU A 197 -22.03 3.45 21.81
CA LEU A 197 -21.23 4.66 21.81
C LEU A 197 -21.67 5.56 22.97
N ARG A 198 -21.00 5.49 24.10
CA ARG A 198 -21.04 6.60 25.05
C ARG A 198 -20.19 7.70 24.42
N PRO A 199 -20.73 8.87 24.15
CA PRO A 199 -19.91 10.00 23.74
C PRO A 199 -18.98 10.35 24.91
N HIS A 200 -17.73 9.99 24.82
CA HIS A 200 -16.70 10.43 25.75
C HIS A 200 -16.32 11.86 25.35
N LEU A 201 -17.11 12.82 25.82
CA LEU A 201 -16.70 14.21 25.98
C LEU A 201 -15.69 14.26 27.14
N ALA A 202 -14.47 13.85 26.89
CA ALA A 202 -13.34 14.22 27.69
C ALA A 202 -12.77 15.50 27.10
N GLN A 203 -13.25 16.61 27.60
CA GLN A 203 -12.50 17.86 27.52
C GLN A 203 -11.21 17.68 28.33
N THR A 204 -10.10 17.52 27.65
CA THR A 204 -8.78 17.71 28.24
C THR A 204 -8.65 19.20 28.52
N PRO A 205 -8.39 19.63 29.75
CA PRO A 205 -8.13 21.04 30.04
C PRO A 205 -6.83 21.43 29.30
N VAL A 206 -6.93 22.46 28.48
CA VAL A 206 -5.78 23.14 27.88
C VAL A 206 -4.97 23.73 29.03
N PRO A 207 -3.66 23.45 29.17
CA PRO A 207 -2.84 24.14 30.14
C PRO A 207 -2.80 25.62 29.79
N GLN A 208 -3.31 26.47 30.70
CA GLN A 208 -3.15 27.91 30.60
C GLN A 208 -1.65 28.23 30.60
N ALA A 209 -1.17 28.91 29.57
CA ALA A 209 0.17 29.46 29.53
C ALA A 209 0.32 30.45 30.67
N ALA A 210 1.37 30.24 31.46
CA ALA A 210 1.77 31.21 32.50
C ALA A 210 2.14 32.56 31.86
N PRO A 211 1.84 33.69 32.52
CA PRO A 211 2.19 34.99 32.00
C PRO A 211 3.70 35.18 31.95
N VAL A 212 4.17 35.67 30.81
CA VAL A 212 5.57 36.04 30.54
C VAL A 212 5.85 37.40 31.18
N ASP A 213 6.01 37.44 32.52
CA ASP A 213 6.43 38.64 33.24
C ASP A 213 7.33 38.26 34.42
N ALA A 214 8.53 37.73 34.12
CA ALA A 214 9.59 37.56 35.11
C ALA A 214 10.97 37.53 34.46
N LEU A 215 11.28 38.46 33.56
CA LEU A 215 12.65 38.70 33.10
C LEU A 215 12.93 40.20 32.97
N ALA A 216 12.64 40.92 34.04
CA ALA A 216 13.07 42.31 34.23
C ALA A 216 13.45 42.51 35.66
N GLN A 217 14.51 41.86 36.13
CA GLN A 217 15.27 42.24 37.36
C GLN A 217 16.45 41.23 37.52
N LEU A 218 17.55 41.54 36.88
CA LEU A 218 18.90 41.21 37.37
C LEU A 218 19.83 42.18 36.66
N ASP A 219 20.27 43.17 37.41
CA ASP A 219 21.44 44.01 37.17
C ASP A 219 22.72 43.17 37.09
#